data_e512e1e06339e2aab71d6380d38cdd03
#
_entry.id   e512e1e06339e2aab71d6380d38cdd03
#
_cell.length_a   1.000
_cell.length_b   1.000
_cell.length_c   1.000
_cell.angle_alpha   90.00
_cell.angle_beta   90.00
_cell.angle_gamma   90.00
#
_symmetry.space_group_name_H-M   'P 1'
#
loop_
_entity.id
_entity.type
_entity.pdbx_description
1 polymer ?
#
loop_
_entity_poly.entity_id
_entity_poly.type
_entity_poly.pdbx_seq_one_letter_code
_entity_poly.pdbx_strand_id
1 'polypeptide(L)'
;MKTAFYTTDIGIIKITYKQKISKIELVDQTNENNDRTLETDKIIGQINEYLDGKRKEFSIYDLCKAEGTNFQQKVWQELLNIPYGQTKTYKDIAKNIGNEKAVRAVASAIGKNPLMIITPCHRVIGSDGKMHGYAYGINLKKKLLDLENNN
;
A
#
# COMPACT_ATOMS: atom_id res chain seq x y z
N MET A 1 -13.20 16.94 -0.37
CA MET A 1 -12.14 16.10 -0.93
C MET A 1 -12.38 15.86 -2.40
N LYS A 2 -11.32 15.68 -3.14
CA LYS A 2 -11.38 15.37 -4.58
C LYS A 2 -10.87 13.97 -4.84
N THR A 3 -11.29 13.40 -5.97
CA THR A 3 -10.93 12.05 -6.37
C THR A 3 -10.47 12.02 -7.82
N ALA A 4 -9.48 11.18 -8.10
CA ALA A 4 -9.00 10.90 -9.44
C ALA A 4 -9.02 9.39 -9.67
N PHE A 5 -9.36 8.98 -10.88
CA PHE A 5 -9.48 7.57 -11.25
C PHE A 5 -8.56 7.26 -12.43
N TYR A 6 -7.91 6.10 -12.37
CA TYR A 6 -7.01 5.62 -13.40
C TYR A 6 -7.21 4.13 -13.62
N THR A 7 -7.31 3.71 -14.87
CA THR A 7 -7.30 2.30 -15.22
C THR A 7 -5.86 1.82 -15.30
N THR A 8 -5.55 0.73 -14.61
CA THR A 8 -4.22 0.12 -14.58
C THR A 8 -4.32 -1.38 -14.88
N ASP A 9 -3.17 -2.04 -14.99
CA ASP A 9 -3.09 -3.49 -15.22
C ASP A 9 -3.74 -4.32 -14.10
N ILE A 10 -3.89 -3.75 -12.90
CA ILE A 10 -4.51 -4.46 -11.77
C ILE A 10 -5.95 -4.02 -11.51
N GLY A 11 -6.47 -3.07 -12.28
CA GLY A 11 -7.82 -2.54 -12.12
C GLY A 11 -7.86 -1.03 -11.99
N ILE A 12 -8.99 -0.50 -11.56
CA ILE A 12 -9.19 0.93 -11.41
C ILE A 12 -8.64 1.38 -10.06
N ILE A 13 -7.69 2.33 -10.08
CA ILE A 13 -7.15 2.95 -8.89
C ILE A 13 -7.83 4.30 -8.68
N LYS A 14 -8.35 4.48 -7.47
CA LYS A 14 -8.91 5.75 -7.00
C LYS A 14 -7.93 6.43 -6.07
N ILE A 15 -7.59 7.67 -6.36
CA ILE A 15 -6.75 8.52 -5.53
C ILE A 15 -7.62 9.60 -4.91
N THR A 16 -7.63 9.66 -3.59
CA THR A 16 -8.38 10.69 -2.83
C THR A 16 -7.40 11.70 -2.27
N TYR A 17 -7.70 12.97 -2.42
CA TYR A 17 -6.83 14.05 -1.97
C TYR A 17 -7.62 15.30 -1.58
N LYS A 18 -6.99 16.13 -0.78
CA LYS A 18 -7.41 17.50 -0.51
C LYS A 18 -6.22 18.42 -0.80
N GLN A 19 -5.33 18.63 0.14
CA GLN A 19 -4.02 19.26 -0.10
C GLN A 19 -2.98 18.19 -0.36
N LYS A 20 -3.00 17.11 0.43
CA LYS A 20 -2.15 15.92 0.25
C LYS A 20 -3.01 14.74 -0.17
N ILE A 21 -2.36 13.77 -0.78
CA ILE A 21 -2.99 12.50 -1.12
C ILE A 21 -3.15 11.70 0.15
N SER A 22 -4.40 11.35 0.49
CA SER A 22 -4.74 10.65 1.72
C SER A 22 -5.11 9.18 1.49
N LYS A 23 -5.46 8.81 0.25
CA LYS A 23 -5.87 7.43 -0.03
C LYS A 23 -5.58 7.03 -1.47
N ILE A 24 -5.08 5.82 -1.63
CA ILE A 24 -4.86 5.14 -2.90
C ILE A 24 -5.47 3.74 -2.74
N GLU A 25 -6.47 3.41 -3.55
CA GLU A 25 -7.24 2.17 -3.39
C GLU A 25 -7.70 1.62 -4.72
N LEU A 26 -7.93 0.31 -4.79
CA LEU A 26 -8.62 -0.31 -5.91
C LEU A 26 -10.12 -0.19 -5.70
N VAL A 27 -10.83 0.13 -6.77
CA VAL A 27 -12.29 0.24 -6.78
C VAL A 27 -12.85 -0.47 -8.01
N ASP A 28 -14.15 -0.76 -7.99
CA ASP A 28 -14.82 -1.48 -9.07
C ASP A 28 -15.34 -0.56 -10.18
N GLN A 29 -15.55 0.71 -9.86
CA GLN A 29 -16.18 1.66 -10.78
C GLN A 29 -15.52 3.03 -10.66
N THR A 30 -15.52 3.76 -11.78
CA THR A 30 -15.19 5.18 -11.78
C THR A 30 -16.44 5.99 -11.39
N ASN A 31 -16.21 7.23 -11.01
CA ASN A 31 -17.23 8.18 -10.66
C ASN A 31 -17.15 9.36 -11.64
N GLU A 32 -18.22 10.16 -11.75
CA GLU A 32 -18.27 11.31 -12.65
C GLU A 32 -17.21 12.36 -12.36
N ASN A 33 -16.82 12.48 -11.08
CA ASN A 33 -15.83 13.46 -10.63
C ASN A 33 -14.43 12.85 -10.73
N ASN A 34 -13.78 13.07 -11.85
CA ASN A 34 -12.40 12.60 -12.07
C ASN A 34 -11.47 13.83 -12.12
N ASP A 35 -11.04 14.26 -10.94
CA ASP A 35 -10.24 15.48 -10.77
C ASP A 35 -8.74 15.16 -10.74
N ARG A 36 -8.19 14.81 -11.88
CA ARG A 36 -6.77 14.52 -12.04
C ARG A 36 -5.93 15.79 -11.90
N THR A 37 -4.76 15.65 -11.31
CA THR A 37 -3.76 16.71 -11.15
C THR A 37 -2.40 16.21 -11.58
N LEU A 38 -1.41 17.09 -11.64
CA LEU A 38 -0.02 16.68 -11.89
C LEU A 38 0.47 15.73 -10.78
N GLU A 39 0.06 15.97 -9.54
CA GLU A 39 0.42 15.14 -8.39
C GLU A 39 -0.20 13.75 -8.49
N THR A 40 -1.50 13.65 -8.82
CA THR A 40 -2.14 12.33 -8.98
C THR A 40 -1.57 11.59 -10.18
N ASP A 41 -1.26 12.28 -11.28
CA ASP A 41 -0.60 11.70 -12.46
C ASP A 41 0.77 11.15 -12.09
N LYS A 42 1.54 11.85 -11.26
CA LYS A 42 2.86 11.41 -10.81
C LYS A 42 2.77 10.14 -9.96
N ILE A 43 1.79 10.07 -9.06
CA ILE A 43 1.53 8.87 -8.25
C ILE A 43 1.27 7.68 -9.16
N ILE A 44 0.31 7.80 -10.08
CA ILE A 44 -0.07 6.69 -10.94
C ILE A 44 1.07 6.30 -11.90
N GLY A 45 1.85 7.29 -12.34
CA GLY A 45 3.02 7.05 -13.19
C GLY A 45 4.03 6.15 -12.48
N GLN A 46 4.32 6.41 -11.22
CA GLN A 46 5.24 5.56 -10.44
C GLN A 46 4.65 4.19 -10.13
N ILE A 47 3.36 4.11 -9.84
CA ILE A 47 2.69 2.82 -9.64
C ILE A 47 2.75 1.98 -10.92
N ASN A 48 2.49 2.57 -12.09
CA ASN A 48 2.59 1.86 -13.35
C ASN A 48 4.02 1.38 -13.64
N GLU A 49 5.02 2.21 -13.37
CA GLU A 49 6.42 1.80 -13.50
C GLU A 49 6.74 0.61 -12.57
N TYR A 50 6.23 0.63 -11.35
CA TYR A 50 6.37 -0.48 -10.41
C TYR A 50 5.71 -1.75 -10.96
N LEU A 51 4.47 -1.65 -11.44
CA LEU A 51 3.73 -2.79 -12.01
C LEU A 51 4.41 -3.36 -13.26
N ASP A 52 5.12 -2.53 -14.01
CA ASP A 52 5.88 -2.94 -15.18
C ASP A 52 7.27 -3.51 -14.85
N GLY A 53 7.62 -3.59 -13.57
CA GLY A 53 8.93 -4.06 -13.13
C GLY A 53 10.06 -3.06 -13.32
N LYS A 54 9.74 -1.80 -13.60
CA LYS A 54 10.72 -0.75 -13.91
C LYS A 54 11.08 0.14 -12.74
N ARG A 55 10.36 0.03 -11.62
CA ARG A 55 10.58 0.83 -10.43
C ARG A 55 10.52 -0.01 -9.18
N LYS A 56 11.50 0.14 -8.30
CA LYS A 56 11.58 -0.57 -7.01
C LYS A 56 11.29 0.32 -5.82
N GLU A 57 11.59 1.62 -5.92
CA GLU A 57 11.40 2.58 -4.84
C GLU A 57 10.54 3.76 -5.32
N PHE A 58 9.74 4.29 -4.41
CA PHE A 58 8.87 5.43 -4.69
C PHE A 58 9.49 6.73 -4.16
N SER A 59 9.30 7.84 -4.90
CA SER A 59 9.81 9.16 -4.52
C SER A 59 8.68 10.18 -4.31
N ILE A 60 7.50 9.71 -3.95
CA ILE A 60 6.28 10.53 -3.91
C ILE A 60 5.68 10.64 -2.50
N TYR A 61 6.43 10.21 -1.46
CA TYR A 61 5.88 10.20 -0.09
C TYR A 61 5.57 11.60 0.42
N ASP A 62 6.27 12.62 -0.03
CA ASP A 62 6.04 14.02 0.32
C ASP A 62 4.69 14.56 -0.20
N LEU A 63 4.12 13.91 -1.22
CA LEU A 63 2.80 14.24 -1.77
C LEU A 63 1.66 13.60 -0.98
N CYS A 64 1.97 12.68 -0.08
CA CYS A 64 1.02 11.84 0.61
C CYS A 64 0.98 12.13 2.11
N LYS A 65 -0.21 11.99 2.69
CA LYS A 65 -0.39 12.04 4.14
C LYS A 65 -1.50 11.06 4.52
N ALA A 66 -1.09 9.90 5.03
CA ALA A 66 -2.03 8.90 5.53
C ALA A 66 -2.68 9.40 6.82
N GLU A 67 -3.99 9.32 6.91
CA GLU A 67 -4.74 9.66 8.10
C GLU A 67 -5.04 8.39 8.90
N GLY A 68 -4.82 8.44 10.20
CA GLY A 68 -5.05 7.32 11.09
C GLY A 68 -4.60 7.60 12.51
N THR A 69 -4.86 6.64 13.39
CA THR A 69 -4.46 6.74 14.80
C THR A 69 -2.94 6.71 14.94
N ASN A 70 -2.44 7.10 16.13
CA ASN A 70 -1.00 7.04 16.41
C ASN A 70 -0.47 5.62 16.25
N PHE A 71 -1.23 4.61 16.68
CA PHE A 71 -0.84 3.21 16.53
C PHE A 71 -0.75 2.81 15.04
N GLN A 72 -1.77 3.16 14.26
CA GLN A 72 -1.77 2.91 12.81
C GLN A 72 -0.58 3.58 12.12
N GLN A 73 -0.29 4.84 12.46
CA GLN A 73 0.86 5.55 11.91
C GLN A 73 2.18 4.82 12.20
N LYS A 74 2.36 4.32 13.42
CA LYS A 74 3.54 3.53 13.77
C LYS A 74 3.67 2.27 12.92
N VAL A 75 2.57 1.54 12.74
CA VAL A 75 2.55 0.32 11.92
C VAL A 75 2.90 0.65 10.48
N TRP A 76 2.24 1.65 9.89
CA TRP A 76 2.47 2.02 8.49
C TRP A 76 3.90 2.53 8.25
N GLN A 77 4.49 3.27 9.20
CA GLN A 77 5.88 3.70 9.12
C GLN A 77 6.83 2.50 9.12
N GLU A 78 6.54 1.49 9.94
CA GLU A 78 7.37 0.27 9.97
C GLU A 78 7.29 -0.49 8.66
N LEU A 79 6.14 -0.50 7.98
CA LEU A 79 6.01 -1.15 6.67
C LEU A 79 6.95 -0.55 5.63
N LEU A 80 7.23 0.75 5.70
CA LEU A 80 8.14 1.42 4.78
C LEU A 80 9.58 0.92 4.90
N ASN A 81 9.92 0.26 6.01
CA ASN A 81 11.25 -0.31 6.24
C ASN A 81 11.42 -1.69 5.61
N ILE A 82 10.37 -2.28 5.04
CA ILE A 82 10.47 -3.58 4.36
C ILE A 82 10.98 -3.35 2.94
N PRO A 83 12.20 -3.80 2.61
CA PRO A 83 12.75 -3.55 1.28
C PRO A 83 11.99 -4.29 0.18
N TYR A 84 12.09 -3.77 -1.03
CA TYR A 84 11.59 -4.42 -2.23
C TYR A 84 12.13 -5.85 -2.33
N GLY A 85 11.26 -6.80 -2.64
CA GLY A 85 11.63 -8.21 -2.77
C GLY A 85 11.79 -8.96 -1.46
N GLN A 86 11.49 -8.33 -0.33
CA GLN A 86 11.56 -8.98 0.98
C GLN A 86 10.19 -9.02 1.65
N THR A 87 10.02 -9.92 2.60
CA THR A 87 8.82 -10.04 3.40
C THR A 87 9.16 -10.01 4.89
N LYS A 88 8.20 -9.61 5.70
CA LYS A 88 8.23 -9.69 7.16
C LYS A 88 6.95 -10.34 7.63
N THR A 89 6.97 -10.91 8.84
CA THR A 89 5.76 -11.45 9.44
C THR A 89 5.04 -10.38 10.25
N TYR A 90 3.74 -10.60 10.52
CA TYR A 90 2.99 -9.74 11.43
C TYR A 90 3.66 -9.64 12.80
N LYS A 91 4.25 -10.75 13.24
CA LYS A 91 5.00 -10.82 14.50
C LYS A 91 6.26 -9.94 14.46
N ASP A 92 6.97 -9.95 13.34
CA ASP A 92 8.15 -9.09 13.15
C ASP A 92 7.76 -7.61 13.28
N ILE A 93 6.66 -7.21 12.65
CA ILE A 93 6.18 -5.83 12.70
C ILE A 93 5.82 -5.46 14.14
N ALA A 94 5.08 -6.33 14.84
CA ALA A 94 4.71 -6.10 16.24
C ALA A 94 5.95 -5.92 17.13
N LYS A 95 6.95 -6.77 16.94
CA LYS A 95 8.21 -6.68 17.66
C LYS A 95 8.95 -5.37 17.38
N ASN A 96 9.02 -4.99 16.10
CA ASN A 96 9.77 -3.80 15.68
C ASN A 96 9.15 -2.49 16.16
N ILE A 97 7.84 -2.46 16.37
CA ILE A 97 7.17 -1.28 16.97
C ILE A 97 7.17 -1.30 18.50
N GLY A 98 7.83 -2.30 19.10
CA GLY A 98 7.96 -2.40 20.55
C GLY A 98 6.75 -2.98 21.28
N ASN A 99 5.91 -3.74 20.59
CA ASN A 99 4.70 -4.33 21.18
C ASN A 99 4.42 -5.73 20.64
N GLU A 100 5.20 -6.70 21.11
CA GLU A 100 5.13 -8.08 20.62
C GLU A 100 3.77 -8.74 20.80
N LYS A 101 2.97 -8.28 21.78
CA LYS A 101 1.65 -8.84 22.06
C LYS A 101 0.55 -8.28 21.18
N ALA A 102 0.84 -7.26 20.40
CA ALA A 102 -0.15 -6.54 19.61
C ALA A 102 -0.31 -7.10 18.17
N VAL A 103 -0.01 -8.39 17.93
CA VAL A 103 -0.03 -8.98 16.57
C VAL A 103 -1.38 -8.79 15.89
N ARG A 104 -2.50 -9.00 16.60
CA ARG A 104 -3.85 -8.82 16.02
C ARG A 104 -4.13 -7.37 15.68
N ALA A 105 -3.77 -6.44 16.57
CA ALA A 105 -3.95 -5.01 16.32
C ALA A 105 -3.07 -4.54 15.16
N VAL A 106 -1.85 -5.07 15.05
CA VAL A 106 -0.95 -4.82 13.93
C VAL A 106 -1.58 -5.30 12.62
N ALA A 107 -2.10 -6.53 12.59
CA ALA A 107 -2.75 -7.08 11.40
C ALA A 107 -3.95 -6.23 10.97
N SER A 108 -4.77 -5.77 11.94
CA SER A 108 -5.88 -4.87 11.66
C SER A 108 -5.42 -3.53 11.07
N ALA A 109 -4.37 -2.94 11.64
CA ALA A 109 -3.81 -1.68 11.14
C ALA A 109 -3.24 -1.84 9.71
N ILE A 110 -2.56 -2.96 9.44
CA ILE A 110 -2.04 -3.26 8.10
C ILE A 110 -3.19 -3.37 7.09
N GLY A 111 -4.29 -4.04 7.46
CA GLY A 111 -5.48 -4.16 6.61
C GLY A 111 -6.16 -2.84 6.32
N LYS A 112 -5.91 -1.81 7.12
CA LYS A 112 -6.47 -0.46 6.94
C LYS A 112 -5.49 0.52 6.29
N ASN A 113 -4.37 0.04 5.77
CA ASN A 113 -3.41 0.88 5.05
C ASN A 113 -4.11 1.69 3.96
N PRO A 114 -4.09 3.04 4.02
CA PRO A 114 -4.79 3.85 3.04
C PRO A 114 -4.01 4.05 1.73
N LEU A 115 -2.73 3.72 1.69
CA LEU A 115 -1.84 4.00 0.55
C LEU A 115 -1.32 2.68 -0.03
N MET A 116 -2.18 1.95 -0.75
CA MET A 116 -1.81 0.65 -1.30
C MET A 116 -0.55 0.74 -2.17
N ILE A 117 0.23 -0.31 -2.17
CA ILE A 117 1.48 -0.47 -2.94
C ILE A 117 2.60 0.43 -2.43
N ILE A 118 2.43 1.74 -2.36
CA ILE A 118 3.51 2.65 -1.94
C ILE A 118 3.85 2.47 -0.45
N THR A 119 2.85 2.14 0.37
CA THR A 119 3.10 1.61 1.72
C THR A 119 2.89 0.09 1.61
N PRO A 120 3.97 -0.72 1.69
CA PRO A 120 3.94 -2.07 1.16
C PRO A 120 3.31 -3.09 2.12
N CYS A 121 2.02 -2.96 2.41
CA CYS A 121 1.31 -3.91 3.25
C CYS A 121 1.26 -5.32 2.66
N HIS A 122 1.44 -5.46 1.34
CA HIS A 122 1.52 -6.76 0.68
C HIS A 122 2.78 -7.55 1.05
N ARG A 123 3.80 -6.91 1.63
CA ARG A 123 5.06 -7.57 2.05
C ARG A 123 4.99 -8.19 3.44
N VAL A 124 3.81 -8.17 4.08
CA VAL A 124 3.62 -8.81 5.39
C VAL A 124 2.88 -10.13 5.23
N ILE A 125 3.45 -11.19 5.75
CA ILE A 125 2.92 -12.55 5.65
C ILE A 125 2.78 -13.18 7.04
N GLY A 126 2.10 -14.33 7.13
CA GLY A 126 1.99 -15.08 8.38
C GLY A 126 3.31 -15.71 8.81
N SER A 127 3.44 -16.00 10.10
CA SER A 127 4.61 -16.68 10.68
C SER A 127 4.81 -18.10 10.14
N ASP A 128 3.74 -18.70 9.59
CA ASP A 128 3.77 -20.00 8.92
C ASP A 128 4.25 -19.91 7.47
N GLY A 129 4.64 -18.73 7.00
CA GLY A 129 5.06 -18.47 5.63
C GLY A 129 3.90 -18.36 4.64
N LYS A 130 2.65 -18.44 5.12
CA LYS A 130 1.47 -18.36 4.26
C LYS A 130 1.01 -16.93 4.09
N MET A 131 0.34 -16.67 2.96
CA MET A 131 -0.27 -15.37 2.69
C MET A 131 -1.62 -15.31 3.38
N HIS A 132 -1.68 -14.62 4.51
CA HIS A 132 -2.91 -14.34 5.22
C HIS A 132 -3.39 -12.94 4.86
N GLY A 133 -4.63 -12.85 4.43
CA GLY A 133 -5.31 -11.58 4.26
C GLY A 133 -4.60 -10.52 3.40
N TYR A 134 -5.37 -9.86 2.59
CA TYR A 134 -4.97 -8.62 1.92
C TYR A 134 -6.25 -7.89 1.60
N ALA A 135 -6.30 -6.58 1.79
CA ALA A 135 -7.51 -5.79 1.57
C ALA A 135 -8.09 -5.96 0.16
N TYR A 136 -7.23 -6.24 -0.82
CA TYR A 136 -7.61 -6.38 -2.22
C TYR A 136 -7.52 -7.82 -2.73
N GLY A 137 -7.43 -8.78 -1.82
CA GLY A 137 -7.44 -10.21 -2.15
C GLY A 137 -6.06 -10.84 -2.23
N ILE A 138 -6.01 -12.12 -1.87
CA ILE A 138 -4.76 -12.91 -1.82
C ILE A 138 -4.12 -13.04 -3.20
N ASN A 139 -4.93 -13.13 -4.26
CA ASN A 139 -4.40 -13.26 -5.63
C ASN A 139 -3.57 -12.04 -6.03
N LEU A 140 -4.02 -10.83 -5.70
CA LEU A 140 -3.24 -9.62 -5.98
C LEU A 140 -1.99 -9.57 -5.11
N LYS A 141 -2.10 -9.92 -3.84
CA LYS A 141 -0.94 -9.98 -2.93
C LYS A 141 0.15 -10.89 -3.52
N LYS A 142 -0.23 -12.08 -3.94
CA LYS A 142 0.68 -13.03 -4.58
C LYS A 142 1.30 -12.44 -5.84
N LYS A 143 0.50 -11.82 -6.69
CA LYS A 143 0.97 -11.20 -7.93
C LYS A 143 2.05 -10.13 -7.64
N LEU A 144 1.82 -9.27 -6.65
CA LEU A 144 2.78 -8.23 -6.27
C LEU A 144 4.07 -8.83 -5.73
N LEU A 145 3.98 -9.85 -4.87
CA LEU A 145 5.16 -10.53 -4.33
C LEU A 145 5.94 -11.27 -5.43
N ASP A 146 5.25 -11.93 -6.34
CA ASP A 146 5.90 -12.60 -7.47
C ASP A 146 6.60 -11.59 -8.38
N LEU A 147 5.97 -10.45 -8.64
CA LEU A 147 6.57 -9.36 -9.40
C LEU A 147 7.90 -8.91 -8.75
N GLU A 148 7.90 -8.72 -7.44
CA GLU A 148 9.08 -8.27 -6.71
C GLU A 148 10.18 -9.34 -6.68
N ASN A 149 9.81 -10.61 -6.63
CA ASN A 149 10.78 -11.71 -6.60
C ASN A 149 11.43 -11.98 -7.97
N ASN A 150 10.79 -11.56 -9.05
CA ASN A 150 11.25 -11.81 -10.42
C ASN A 150 12.02 -10.64 -11.03
N ASN A 151 12.27 -9.59 -10.26
CA ASN A 151 12.98 -8.39 -10.76
C ASN A 151 14.21 -8.01 -9.92
#